data_bbacbf56902c71448ad9783bd65ed41b
#
_entry.id   bbacbf56902c71448ad9783bd65ed41b
#
_cell.length_a   1.000
_cell.length_b   1.000
_cell.length_c   1.000
_cell.angle_alpha   90.00
_cell.angle_beta   90.00
_cell.angle_gamma   90.00
#
_symmetry.space_group_name_H-M   'P 1'
#
loop_
_entity.id
_entity.type
_entity.pdbx_description
1 polymer ?
#
loop_
_entity_poly.entity_id
_entity_poly.type
_entity_poly.pdbx_seq_one_letter_code
_entity_poly.pdbx_strand_id
1 'polypeptide(L)'
;MRERKDFSNLVYEAFKTTPSVYEMSARVASANINQECLLATDYLNYFNEGEMIMEMLPDMPDFVKDVKAWEPKSYKQHFQDSTFSEKELAVAAYDCVPTPYLVAFEGATSRAASLAKGSIPELETGIGTVECERIEVVTKDI
;
A
#
# COMPACT_ATOMS: atom_id res chain seq x y z
N MET A 1 -24.74 18.36 -33.28
CA MET A 1 -25.15 16.95 -33.46
C MET A 1 -23.97 15.96 -33.48
N ARG A 2 -22.86 16.29 -34.11
CA ARG A 2 -21.64 15.44 -34.09
C ARG A 2 -21.06 15.27 -32.68
N GLU A 3 -21.01 16.30 -31.86
CA GLU A 3 -20.46 16.26 -30.49
C GLU A 3 -21.24 15.33 -29.56
N ARG A 4 -22.56 15.23 -29.68
CA ARG A 4 -23.36 14.33 -28.84
C ARG A 4 -23.14 12.85 -29.16
N LYS A 5 -22.87 12.51 -30.42
CA LYS A 5 -22.54 11.13 -30.80
C LYS A 5 -21.18 10.71 -30.31
N ASP A 6 -20.20 11.62 -30.35
CA ASP A 6 -18.85 11.34 -29.91
C ASP A 6 -18.77 11.17 -28.38
N PHE A 7 -19.50 11.99 -27.63
CA PHE A 7 -19.58 11.86 -26.17
C PHE A 7 -20.26 10.55 -25.74
N SER A 8 -21.40 10.19 -26.37
CA SER A 8 -22.07 8.93 -26.07
C SER A 8 -21.21 7.71 -26.40
N ASN A 9 -20.47 7.76 -27.49
CA ASN A 9 -19.55 6.69 -27.87
C ASN A 9 -18.36 6.60 -26.90
N LEU A 10 -17.78 7.73 -26.46
CA LEU A 10 -16.71 7.77 -25.48
C LEU A 10 -17.16 7.18 -24.13
N VAL A 11 -18.35 7.54 -23.68
CA VAL A 11 -18.92 6.99 -22.43
C VAL A 11 -19.17 5.49 -22.59
N TYR A 12 -19.74 5.06 -23.70
CA TYR A 12 -20.00 3.64 -23.99
C TYR A 12 -18.72 2.82 -24.06
N GLU A 13 -17.68 3.31 -24.74
CA GLU A 13 -16.38 2.64 -24.80
C GLU A 13 -15.69 2.62 -23.44
N ALA A 14 -15.79 3.68 -22.64
CA ALA A 14 -15.28 3.71 -21.28
C ALA A 14 -15.95 2.63 -20.41
N PHE A 15 -17.27 2.47 -20.51
CA PHE A 15 -17.99 1.40 -19.80
C PHE A 15 -17.63 0.01 -20.30
N LYS A 16 -17.27 -0.15 -21.56
CA LYS A 16 -16.82 -1.43 -22.11
C LYS A 16 -15.44 -1.85 -21.62
N THR A 17 -14.53 -0.89 -21.46
CA THR A 17 -13.13 -1.15 -21.14
C THR A 17 -12.85 -1.25 -19.65
N THR A 18 -13.71 -0.66 -18.80
CA THR A 18 -13.57 -0.69 -17.35
C THR A 18 -14.52 -1.75 -16.77
N PRO A 19 -14.01 -2.85 -16.20
CA PRO A 19 -14.85 -3.84 -15.51
C PRO A 19 -15.67 -3.16 -14.41
N SER A 20 -16.92 -3.57 -14.25
CA SER A 20 -17.71 -3.16 -13.09
C SER A 20 -17.13 -3.78 -11.81
N VAL A 21 -17.46 -3.19 -10.65
CA VAL A 21 -17.11 -3.76 -9.34
C VAL A 21 -17.59 -5.21 -9.23
N TYR A 22 -18.79 -5.50 -9.72
CA TYR A 22 -19.37 -6.84 -9.73
C TYR A 22 -18.54 -7.83 -10.56
N GLU A 23 -18.16 -7.45 -11.77
CA GLU A 23 -17.31 -8.29 -12.63
C GLU A 23 -15.94 -8.54 -12.03
N MET A 24 -15.34 -7.50 -11.47
CA MET A 24 -14.04 -7.61 -10.81
C MET A 24 -14.12 -8.48 -9.55
N SER A 25 -15.18 -8.34 -8.74
CA SER A 25 -15.45 -9.18 -7.59
C SER A 25 -15.47 -10.66 -7.95
N ALA A 26 -16.09 -11.02 -9.06
CA ALA A 26 -16.09 -12.38 -9.57
C ALA A 26 -14.69 -12.87 -9.99
N ARG A 27 -13.89 -12.00 -10.61
CA ARG A 27 -12.52 -12.33 -11.05
C ARG A 27 -11.57 -12.57 -9.89
N VAL A 28 -11.69 -11.82 -8.80
CA VAL A 28 -10.81 -11.93 -7.64
C VAL A 28 -11.21 -13.05 -6.67
N ALA A 29 -12.33 -13.73 -6.91
CA ALA A 29 -12.87 -14.77 -6.03
C ALA A 29 -11.89 -15.90 -5.72
N SER A 30 -11.03 -16.27 -6.68
CA SER A 30 -10.01 -17.32 -6.53
C SER A 30 -8.64 -16.79 -6.15
N ALA A 31 -8.47 -15.48 -6.09
CA ALA A 31 -7.24 -14.82 -5.70
C ALA A 31 -7.30 -14.39 -4.22
N ASN A 32 -6.16 -14.11 -3.62
CA ASN A 32 -6.10 -13.60 -2.25
C ASN A 32 -6.39 -12.09 -2.20
N ILE A 33 -7.52 -11.71 -2.76
CA ILE A 33 -8.02 -10.33 -2.88
C ILE A 33 -9.45 -10.32 -2.34
N ASN A 34 -9.78 -9.38 -1.48
CA ASN A 34 -11.11 -9.27 -0.91
C ASN A 34 -12.16 -8.90 -1.98
N GLN A 35 -13.23 -9.66 -2.05
CA GLN A 35 -14.28 -9.48 -3.07
C GLN A 35 -15.13 -8.22 -2.88
N GLU A 36 -15.26 -7.73 -1.66
CA GLU A 36 -16.09 -6.58 -1.33
C GLU A 36 -15.36 -5.27 -1.62
N CYS A 37 -14.14 -5.11 -1.10
CA CYS A 37 -13.35 -3.89 -1.27
C CYS A 37 -12.32 -3.95 -2.40
N LEU A 38 -12.08 -5.14 -2.98
CA LEU A 38 -11.11 -5.38 -4.07
C LEU A 38 -9.65 -5.08 -3.70
N LEU A 39 -9.33 -5.09 -2.40
CA LEU A 39 -8.01 -4.86 -1.87
C LEU A 39 -7.39 -6.16 -1.36
N ALA A 40 -6.09 -6.32 -1.55
CA ALA A 40 -5.30 -7.43 -1.04
C ALA A 40 -4.49 -7.00 0.18
N THR A 41 -4.58 -7.75 1.27
CA THR A 41 -3.84 -7.46 2.50
C THR A 41 -2.33 -7.69 2.37
N ASP A 42 -1.89 -8.37 1.33
CA ASP A 42 -0.47 -8.57 1.03
C ASP A 42 0.32 -7.25 0.99
N TYR A 43 -0.29 -6.16 0.56
CA TYR A 43 0.31 -4.83 0.61
C TYR A 43 0.78 -4.42 2.01
N LEU A 44 0.07 -4.83 3.04
CA LEU A 44 0.41 -4.51 4.43
C LEU A 44 1.71 -5.17 4.89
N ASN A 45 2.12 -6.27 4.26
CA ASN A 45 3.38 -6.94 4.55
C ASN A 45 4.58 -6.02 4.33
N TYR A 46 4.47 -5.09 3.41
CA TYR A 46 5.50 -4.11 3.15
C TYR A 46 5.73 -3.16 4.35
N PHE A 47 4.65 -2.73 4.99
CA PHE A 47 4.73 -1.94 6.22
C PHE A 47 5.23 -2.77 7.40
N ASN A 48 4.78 -4.01 7.52
CA ASN A 48 5.26 -4.94 8.56
C ASN A 48 6.76 -5.20 8.42
N GLU A 49 7.28 -5.29 7.20
CA GLU A 49 8.71 -5.41 6.94
C GLU A 49 9.48 -4.18 7.46
N GLY A 50 9.01 -2.99 7.15
CA GLY A 50 9.60 -1.74 7.66
C GLY A 50 9.57 -1.66 9.18
N GLU A 51 8.45 -1.99 9.80
CA GLU A 51 8.29 -2.05 11.25
C GLU A 51 9.29 -3.02 11.88
N MET A 52 9.38 -4.24 11.35
CA MET A 52 10.28 -5.27 11.84
C MET A 52 11.76 -4.83 11.77
N ILE A 53 12.19 -4.19 10.70
CA ILE A 53 13.54 -3.65 10.56
C ILE A 53 13.79 -2.58 11.62
N MET A 54 12.83 -1.70 11.87
CA MET A 54 12.92 -0.65 12.89
C MET A 54 13.01 -1.24 14.31
N GLU A 55 12.22 -2.28 14.60
CA GLU A 55 12.23 -2.96 15.90
C GLU A 55 13.56 -3.67 16.20
N MET A 56 14.28 -4.09 15.18
CA MET A 56 15.59 -4.74 15.33
C MET A 56 16.73 -3.78 15.65
N LEU A 57 16.56 -2.48 15.44
CA LEU A 57 17.62 -1.48 15.62
C LEU A 57 18.25 -1.44 17.02
N PRO A 58 17.52 -1.58 18.15
CA PRO A 58 18.09 -1.60 19.46
C PRO A 58 19.13 -2.70 19.66
N ASP A 59 18.88 -3.87 19.09
CA ASP A 59 19.75 -5.04 19.20
C ASP A 59 20.81 -5.09 18.08
N MET A 60 20.49 -4.52 16.93
CA MET A 60 21.32 -4.56 15.73
C MET A 60 21.44 -3.18 15.06
N PRO A 61 22.22 -2.25 15.63
CA PRO A 61 22.32 -0.86 15.13
C PRO A 61 22.76 -0.73 13.65
N ASP A 62 23.43 -1.75 13.12
CA ASP A 62 23.89 -1.75 11.73
C ASP A 62 22.73 -1.72 10.72
N PHE A 63 21.51 -2.14 11.13
CA PHE A 63 20.31 -2.04 10.32
C PHE A 63 19.81 -0.61 10.07
N VAL A 64 20.42 0.40 10.67
CA VAL A 64 20.07 1.80 10.38
C VAL A 64 20.17 2.13 8.90
N LYS A 65 21.08 1.49 8.18
CA LYS A 65 21.22 1.65 6.73
C LYS A 65 20.01 1.11 5.96
N ASP A 66 19.47 -0.02 6.41
CA ASP A 66 18.30 -0.65 5.80
C ASP A 66 17.04 0.18 6.06
N VAL A 67 16.91 0.72 7.28
CA VAL A 67 15.82 1.65 7.62
C VAL A 67 15.86 2.90 6.75
N LYS A 68 17.03 3.48 6.54
CA LYS A 68 17.20 4.65 5.66
C LYS A 68 16.87 4.34 4.20
N ALA A 69 17.18 3.12 3.76
CA ALA A 69 16.91 2.65 2.40
C ALA A 69 15.45 2.26 2.19
N TRP A 70 14.71 1.99 3.27
CA TRP A 70 13.30 1.64 3.17
C TRP A 70 12.47 2.85 2.74
N GLU A 71 11.75 2.68 1.64
CA GLU A 71 10.86 3.70 1.07
C GLU A 71 9.45 3.16 0.98
N PRO A 72 8.43 3.89 1.46
CA PRO A 72 7.04 3.50 1.25
C PRO A 72 6.71 3.43 -0.24
N LYS A 73 6.16 2.31 -0.67
CA LYS A 73 5.69 2.10 -2.05
C LYS A 73 4.19 2.33 -2.14
N SER A 74 3.72 2.77 -3.32
CA SER A 74 2.29 2.75 -3.62
C SER A 74 1.78 1.31 -3.72
N TYR A 75 0.48 1.12 -3.60
CA TYR A 75 -0.16 -0.20 -3.73
C TYR A 75 0.19 -0.87 -5.06
N LYS A 76 0.05 -0.14 -6.16
CA LYS A 76 0.38 -0.67 -7.49
C LYS A 76 1.84 -1.04 -7.63
N GLN A 77 2.75 -0.18 -7.15
CA GLN A 77 4.18 -0.43 -7.23
C GLN A 77 4.57 -1.66 -6.41
N HIS A 78 4.01 -1.83 -5.20
CA HIS A 78 4.25 -3.01 -4.38
C HIS A 78 3.93 -4.30 -5.15
N PHE A 79 2.76 -4.38 -5.78
CA PHE A 79 2.38 -5.59 -6.52
C PHE A 79 3.19 -5.78 -7.80
N GLN A 80 3.52 -4.71 -8.51
CA GLN A 80 4.38 -4.79 -9.70
C GLN A 80 5.77 -5.34 -9.38
N ASP A 81 6.32 -4.98 -8.23
CA ASP A 81 7.65 -5.42 -7.78
C ASP A 81 7.61 -6.77 -7.04
N SER A 82 6.42 -7.26 -6.67
CA SER A 82 6.27 -8.47 -5.86
C SER A 82 6.32 -9.75 -6.67
N THR A 83 6.45 -10.87 -5.95
CA THR A 83 6.30 -12.23 -6.49
C THR A 83 4.87 -12.77 -6.36
N PHE A 84 3.93 -11.93 -5.94
CA PHE A 84 2.52 -12.30 -5.82
C PHE A 84 1.99 -12.81 -7.16
N SER A 85 1.44 -14.04 -7.18
CA SER A 85 1.04 -14.72 -8.43
C SER A 85 -0.04 -13.98 -9.20
N GLU A 86 -0.94 -13.31 -8.48
CA GLU A 86 -2.08 -12.56 -9.03
C GLU A 86 -1.84 -11.04 -9.05
N LYS A 87 -0.57 -10.62 -9.15
CA LYS A 87 -0.18 -9.20 -9.08
C LYS A 87 -0.85 -8.31 -10.13
N GLU A 88 -1.00 -8.81 -11.35
CA GLU A 88 -1.66 -8.08 -12.43
C GLU A 88 -3.15 -7.88 -12.14
N LEU A 89 -3.80 -8.89 -11.57
CA LEU A 89 -5.18 -8.82 -11.14
C LEU A 89 -5.34 -7.85 -9.95
N ALA A 90 -4.41 -7.87 -8.98
CA ALA A 90 -4.41 -6.95 -7.85
C ALA A 90 -4.31 -5.49 -8.32
N VAL A 91 -3.44 -5.20 -9.28
CA VAL A 91 -3.29 -3.85 -9.87
C VAL A 91 -4.56 -3.44 -10.62
N ALA A 92 -5.13 -4.33 -11.43
CA ALA A 92 -6.36 -4.05 -12.17
C ALA A 92 -7.57 -3.84 -11.23
N ALA A 93 -7.68 -4.66 -10.18
CA ALA A 93 -8.75 -4.55 -9.19
C ALA A 93 -8.69 -3.23 -8.39
N TYR A 94 -7.51 -2.70 -8.17
CA TYR A 94 -7.35 -1.41 -7.48
C TYR A 94 -8.09 -0.26 -8.18
N ASP A 95 -8.12 -0.25 -9.49
CA ASP A 95 -8.84 0.76 -10.27
C ASP A 95 -10.37 0.64 -10.15
N CYS A 96 -10.86 -0.49 -9.63
CA CYS A 96 -12.28 -0.76 -9.42
C CYS A 96 -12.71 -0.65 -7.95
N VAL A 97 -11.78 -0.32 -7.03
CA VAL A 97 -12.09 -0.19 -5.59
C VAL A 97 -13.18 0.86 -5.38
N PRO A 98 -14.28 0.52 -4.68
CA PRO A 98 -15.31 1.50 -4.38
C PRO A 98 -14.78 2.69 -3.59
N THR A 99 -15.21 3.89 -3.94
CA THR A 99 -14.69 5.16 -3.40
C THR A 99 -14.60 5.21 -1.88
N PRO A 100 -15.60 4.76 -1.08
CA PRO A 100 -15.49 4.78 0.38
C PRO A 100 -14.31 3.95 0.91
N TYR A 101 -14.06 2.79 0.34
CA TYR A 101 -12.93 1.95 0.71
C TYR A 101 -11.60 2.55 0.27
N LEU A 102 -11.57 3.12 -0.93
CA LEU A 102 -10.36 3.75 -1.49
C LEU A 102 -9.91 4.93 -0.64
N VAL A 103 -10.82 5.82 -0.28
CA VAL A 103 -10.54 7.01 0.56
C VAL A 103 -10.02 6.58 1.94
N ALA A 104 -10.67 5.63 2.59
CA ALA A 104 -10.25 5.12 3.89
C ALA A 104 -8.89 4.44 3.83
N PHE A 105 -8.66 3.63 2.83
CA PHE A 105 -7.41 2.90 2.61
C PHE A 105 -6.24 3.84 2.31
N GLU A 106 -6.39 4.74 1.35
CA GLU A 106 -5.34 5.70 0.99
C GLU A 106 -5.03 6.67 2.14
N GLY A 107 -6.04 7.09 2.91
CA GLY A 107 -5.86 7.89 4.10
C GLY A 107 -5.04 7.18 5.17
N ALA A 108 -5.36 5.91 5.45
CA ALA A 108 -4.64 5.10 6.43
C ALA A 108 -3.20 4.82 6.01
N THR A 109 -2.98 4.41 4.76
CA THR A 109 -1.65 4.08 4.24
C THR A 109 -0.76 5.33 4.12
N SER A 110 -1.31 6.47 3.76
CA SER A 110 -0.58 7.75 3.73
C SER A 110 -0.14 8.17 5.13
N ARG A 111 -0.98 8.00 6.16
CA ARG A 111 -0.59 8.27 7.55
C ARG A 111 0.51 7.32 8.02
N ALA A 112 0.39 6.03 7.74
CA ALA A 112 1.41 5.04 8.08
C ALA A 112 2.75 5.36 7.42
N ALA A 113 2.75 5.72 6.14
CA ALA A 113 3.95 6.12 5.42
C ALA A 113 4.59 7.38 6.00
N SER A 114 3.79 8.38 6.37
CA SER A 114 4.28 9.62 6.99
C SER A 114 4.87 9.38 8.37
N LEU A 115 4.25 8.53 9.19
CA LEU A 115 4.77 8.14 10.50
C LEU A 115 6.10 7.39 10.37
N ALA A 116 6.18 6.44 9.48
CA ALA A 116 7.40 5.67 9.22
C ALA A 116 8.55 6.59 8.78
N LYS A 117 8.34 7.43 7.79
CA LYS A 117 9.34 8.41 7.31
C LYS A 117 9.73 9.42 8.38
N GLY A 118 8.77 9.94 9.14
CA GLY A 118 9.03 10.89 10.22
C GLY A 118 9.83 10.31 11.38
N SER A 119 9.78 8.99 11.57
CA SER A 119 10.53 8.28 12.61
C SER A 119 12.01 8.09 12.28
N ILE A 120 12.39 8.07 11.01
CA ILE A 120 13.76 7.76 10.57
C ILE A 120 14.81 8.69 11.18
N PRO A 121 14.67 10.03 11.22
CA PRO A 121 15.63 10.90 11.85
C PRO A 121 15.83 10.64 13.34
N GLU A 122 14.76 10.29 14.07
CA GLU A 122 14.83 9.93 15.49
C GLU A 122 15.54 8.60 15.70
N LEU A 123 15.30 7.63 14.83
CA LEU A 123 15.95 6.32 14.85
C LEU A 123 17.46 6.44 14.57
N GLU A 124 17.87 7.35 13.68
CA GLU A 124 19.28 7.62 13.38
C GLU A 124 20.05 8.18 14.57
N THR A 125 19.41 9.03 15.36
CA THR A 125 20.02 9.65 16.55
C THR A 125 19.95 8.77 17.77
N GLY A 126 19.10 7.75 17.75
CA GLY A 126 18.74 6.91 18.88
C GLY A 126 19.57 5.64 19.05
N ILE A 127 20.90 5.66 18.87
CA ILE A 127 21.76 4.45 18.98
C ILE A 127 22.32 4.24 20.39
N GLY A 128 21.91 5.04 21.39
CA GLY A 128 22.30 4.88 22.80
C GLY A 128 21.25 4.11 23.61
N THR A 129 21.64 3.63 24.83
CA THR A 129 20.75 2.81 25.67
C THR A 129 19.44 3.49 26.10
N VAL A 130 19.46 4.79 26.38
CA VAL A 130 18.24 5.57 26.70
C VAL A 130 17.38 5.80 25.47
N GLU A 131 17.99 5.79 24.33
CA GLU A 131 17.37 6.05 23.04
C GLU A 131 16.81 4.78 22.40
N CYS A 132 17.26 3.59 22.81
CA CYS A 132 16.63 2.32 22.44
C CYS A 132 15.17 2.24 22.91
N GLU A 133 14.87 2.67 24.14
CA GLU A 133 13.49 2.76 24.64
C GLU A 133 12.63 3.72 23.81
N ARG A 134 13.24 4.82 23.35
CA ARG A 134 12.59 5.81 22.49
C ARG A 134 12.30 5.27 21.10
N ILE A 135 13.19 4.46 20.54
CA ILE A 135 13.01 3.74 19.27
C ILE A 135 11.83 2.78 19.39
N GLU A 136 11.74 1.99 20.45
CA GLU A 136 10.64 1.06 20.69
C GLU A 136 9.28 1.77 20.78
N VAL A 137 9.22 2.95 21.38
CA VAL A 137 7.99 3.76 21.44
C VAL A 137 7.59 4.23 20.05
N VAL A 138 8.54 4.71 19.25
CA VAL A 138 8.28 5.21 17.90
C VAL A 138 7.77 4.08 16.98
N THR A 139 8.35 2.89 17.05
CA THR A 139 7.93 1.75 16.21
C THR A 139 6.52 1.25 16.56
N LYS A 140 6.07 1.41 17.79
CA LYS A 140 4.69 1.05 18.18
C LYS A 140 3.61 1.97 17.61
N ASP A 141 3.97 3.17 17.19
CA ASP A 141 3.05 4.16 16.61
C ASP A 141 2.86 3.99 15.10
N ILE A 142 3.64 3.12 14.48
CA ILE A 142 3.56 2.78 13.06
C ILE A 142 2.58 1.63 12.86
#